data_6d3d7f3a165d592abb8b3058a5f55ac9
#
_entry.id   6d3d7f3a165d592abb8b3058a5f55ac9
#
_cell.length_a   1.000
_cell.length_b   1.000
_cell.length_c   1.000
_cell.angle_alpha   90.00
_cell.angle_beta   90.00
_cell.angle_gamma   90.00
#
_symmetry.space_group_name_H-M   'P 1'
#
loop_
_entity.id
_entity.type
_entity.pdbx_description
1 polymer ?
#
loop_
_entity_poly.entity_id
_entity_poly.type
_entity_poly.pdbx_seq_one_letter_code
_entity_poly.pdbx_strand_id
1 'polypeptide(L)'
;MTSLAQEAKHSVVVLHQLIERIFNHADVSTDTMGLLLSHFHPDFRMVTPQGRQLDLNDVEDLFRRLCGQREGMRIATSEHAIISEQQKEVIIQYRELQIVNGESHSRISLAVLDYSTANPRWRYLQETLVA
;
A
#
# COMPACT_ATOMS: atom_id res chain seq x y z
N MET A 1 -1.16 -21.64 -12.62
CA MET A 1 -2.09 -21.03 -11.62
C MET A 1 -1.28 -20.40 -10.50
N THR A 2 -1.47 -19.10 -10.24
CA THR A 2 -0.79 -18.43 -9.14
C THR A 2 -1.52 -18.71 -7.83
N SER A 3 -0.76 -18.90 -6.74
CA SER A 3 -1.32 -19.04 -5.40
C SER A 3 -1.78 -17.69 -4.87
N LEU A 4 -2.65 -17.69 -3.86
CA LEU A 4 -3.03 -16.46 -3.16
C LEU A 4 -1.81 -15.75 -2.55
N ALA A 5 -0.85 -16.52 -2.06
CA ALA A 5 0.39 -15.96 -1.51
C ALA A 5 1.17 -15.18 -2.57
N GLN A 6 1.31 -15.72 -3.77
CA GLN A 6 1.99 -15.04 -4.87
C GLN A 6 1.22 -13.79 -5.31
N GLU A 7 -0.10 -13.87 -5.39
CA GLU A 7 -0.93 -12.72 -5.73
C GLU A 7 -0.84 -11.63 -4.68
N ALA A 8 -0.78 -12.01 -3.39
CA ALA A 8 -0.62 -11.04 -2.30
C ALA A 8 0.71 -10.29 -2.41
N LYS A 9 1.81 -11.00 -2.66
CA LYS A 9 3.13 -10.37 -2.86
C LYS A 9 3.10 -9.44 -4.06
N HIS A 10 2.50 -9.87 -5.15
CA HIS A 10 2.35 -9.05 -6.35
C HIS A 10 1.52 -7.80 -6.08
N SER A 11 0.43 -7.94 -5.32
CA SER A 11 -0.42 -6.79 -4.95
C SER A 11 0.35 -5.75 -4.14
N VAL A 12 1.21 -6.18 -3.22
CA VAL A 12 2.08 -5.27 -2.45
C VAL A 12 2.97 -4.46 -3.40
N VAL A 13 3.64 -5.13 -4.32
CA VAL A 13 4.55 -4.47 -5.27
C VAL A 13 3.79 -3.47 -6.15
N VAL A 14 2.69 -3.89 -6.74
CA VAL A 14 1.91 -3.07 -7.66
C VAL A 14 1.33 -1.84 -6.96
N LEU A 15 0.77 -2.02 -5.77
CA LEU A 15 0.20 -0.91 -5.01
C LEU A 15 1.26 0.17 -4.73
N HIS A 16 2.44 -0.24 -4.30
CA HIS A 16 3.51 0.71 -3.96
C HIS A 16 4.11 1.39 -5.19
N GLN A 17 4.10 0.73 -6.35
CA GLN A 17 4.45 1.37 -7.61
C GLN A 17 3.46 2.49 -7.97
N LEU A 18 2.17 2.26 -7.76
CA LEU A 18 1.14 3.27 -7.98
C LEU A 18 1.27 4.45 -7.01
N ILE A 19 1.56 4.17 -5.74
CA ILE A 19 1.78 5.20 -4.73
C ILE A 19 2.99 6.06 -5.10
N GLU A 20 4.10 5.45 -5.49
CA GLU A 20 5.30 6.15 -5.93
C GLU A 20 4.99 7.08 -7.10
N ARG A 21 4.23 6.60 -8.06
CA ARG A 21 3.84 7.38 -9.25
C ARG A 21 3.00 8.61 -8.86
N ILE A 22 2.06 8.44 -7.94
CA ILE A 22 1.22 9.54 -7.49
C ILE A 22 2.04 10.60 -6.75
N PHE A 23 2.96 10.19 -5.88
CA PHE A 23 3.78 11.13 -5.14
C PHE A 23 4.75 11.92 -6.04
N ASN A 24 5.17 11.33 -7.17
CA ASN A 24 6.14 11.94 -8.07
C ASN A 24 5.53 12.89 -9.10
N HIS A 25 4.26 12.70 -9.48
CA HIS A 25 3.70 13.36 -10.66
C HIS A 25 2.42 14.14 -10.32
N ALA A 26 2.51 15.47 -10.36
CA ALA A 26 1.36 16.36 -10.15
C ALA A 26 0.29 16.20 -11.22
N ASP A 27 0.69 15.74 -12.42
CA ASP A 27 -0.18 15.57 -13.58
C ASP A 27 -0.73 14.15 -13.72
N VAL A 28 -0.69 13.38 -12.65
CA VAL A 28 -1.26 12.02 -12.64
C VAL A 28 -2.74 12.09 -13.03
N SER A 29 -3.14 11.17 -13.90
CA SER A 29 -4.50 11.17 -14.42
C SER A 29 -5.51 10.73 -13.36
N THR A 30 -6.77 11.12 -13.54
CA THR A 30 -7.88 10.64 -12.73
C THR A 30 -7.95 9.11 -12.75
N ASP A 31 -7.60 8.49 -13.90
CA ASP A 31 -7.60 7.04 -14.05
C ASP A 31 -6.56 6.38 -13.15
N THR A 32 -5.37 6.97 -13.00
CA THR A 32 -4.33 6.42 -12.12
C THR A 32 -4.77 6.48 -10.65
N MET A 33 -5.37 7.60 -10.24
CA MET A 33 -5.90 7.73 -8.88
C MET A 33 -7.02 6.72 -8.63
N GLY A 34 -7.93 6.56 -9.59
CA GLY A 34 -9.01 5.58 -9.51
C GLY A 34 -8.48 4.15 -9.44
N LEU A 35 -7.42 3.85 -10.22
CA LEU A 35 -6.78 2.53 -10.19
C LEU A 35 -6.16 2.27 -8.80
N LEU A 36 -5.47 3.25 -8.23
CA LEU A 36 -4.93 3.12 -6.88
C LEU A 36 -6.04 2.82 -5.88
N LEU A 37 -7.10 3.62 -5.88
CA LEU A 37 -8.19 3.49 -4.91
C LEU A 37 -8.97 2.17 -5.07
N SER A 38 -8.98 1.61 -6.29
CA SER A 38 -9.63 0.31 -6.55
C SER A 38 -8.97 -0.86 -5.81
N HIS A 39 -7.74 -0.69 -5.35
CA HIS A 39 -7.03 -1.72 -4.58
C HIS A 39 -7.54 -1.81 -3.14
N PHE A 40 -8.36 -0.86 -2.68
CA PHE A 40 -8.81 -0.81 -1.30
C PHE A 40 -10.24 -1.29 -1.15
N HIS A 41 -10.47 -2.09 -0.11
CA HIS A 41 -11.82 -2.48 0.30
C HIS A 41 -12.58 -1.24 0.80
N PRO A 42 -13.90 -1.12 0.57
CA PRO A 42 -14.67 0.02 1.06
C PRO A 42 -14.55 0.28 2.57
N ASP A 43 -14.33 -0.79 3.34
CA ASP A 43 -14.16 -0.70 4.80
C ASP A 43 -12.69 -0.67 5.22
N PHE A 44 -11.80 -0.28 4.32
CA PHE A 44 -10.37 -0.21 4.61
C PHE A 44 -10.07 0.66 5.82
N ARG A 45 -9.15 0.18 6.66
CA ARG A 45 -8.62 0.91 7.82
C ARG A 45 -7.12 0.75 7.85
N MET A 46 -6.42 1.79 8.31
CA MET A 46 -4.99 1.67 8.55
C MET A 46 -4.57 2.41 9.81
N VAL A 47 -3.43 1.99 10.34
CA VAL A 47 -2.72 2.70 11.40
C VAL A 47 -1.38 3.13 10.83
N THR A 48 -1.11 4.44 10.88
CA THR A 48 0.14 5.00 10.38
C THR A 48 1.30 4.75 11.35
N PRO A 49 2.56 4.95 10.94
CA PRO A 49 3.69 4.81 11.86
C PRO A 49 3.60 5.73 13.09
N GLN A 50 2.87 6.84 12.99
CA GLN A 50 2.66 7.77 14.09
C GLN A 50 1.46 7.41 14.97
N GLY A 51 0.78 6.30 14.66
CA GLY A 51 -0.37 5.83 15.44
C GLY A 51 -1.70 6.47 15.06
N ARG A 52 -1.77 7.18 13.93
CA ARG A 52 -3.05 7.74 13.45
C ARG A 52 -3.87 6.65 12.80
N GLN A 53 -5.17 6.64 13.09
CA GLN A 53 -6.12 5.72 12.47
C GLN A 53 -6.82 6.43 11.32
N LEU A 54 -6.78 5.82 10.14
CA LEU A 54 -7.34 6.38 8.92
C LEU A 54 -8.33 5.39 8.30
N ASP A 55 -9.46 5.91 7.78
CA ASP A 55 -10.36 5.13 6.93
C ASP A 55 -10.05 5.41 5.45
N LEU A 56 -10.83 4.82 4.54
CA LEU A 56 -10.58 4.98 3.11
C LEU A 56 -10.72 6.43 2.65
N ASN A 57 -11.69 7.17 3.19
CA ASN A 57 -11.86 8.59 2.84
C ASN A 57 -10.63 9.40 3.24
N ASP A 58 -10.09 9.14 4.43
CA ASP A 58 -8.88 9.80 4.90
C ASP A 58 -7.69 9.48 3.99
N VAL A 59 -7.57 8.23 3.57
CA VAL A 59 -6.49 7.78 2.68
C VAL A 59 -6.62 8.44 1.30
N GLU A 60 -7.82 8.52 0.76
CA GLU A 60 -8.06 9.21 -0.51
C GLU A 60 -7.66 10.68 -0.42
N ASP A 61 -8.08 11.38 0.63
CA ASP A 61 -7.72 12.78 0.85
C ASP A 61 -6.20 12.96 0.95
N LEU A 62 -5.53 12.03 1.63
CA LEU A 62 -4.09 12.05 1.78
C LEU A 62 -3.39 11.94 0.43
N PHE A 63 -3.78 10.98 -0.41
CA PHE A 63 -3.17 10.80 -1.73
C PHE A 63 -3.46 11.98 -2.65
N ARG A 64 -4.65 12.55 -2.62
CA ARG A 64 -4.97 13.73 -3.42
C ARG A 64 -4.13 14.93 -3.01
N ARG A 65 -3.94 15.14 -1.71
CA ARG A 65 -3.14 16.24 -1.18
C ARG A 65 -1.66 16.08 -1.50
N LEU A 66 -1.13 14.85 -1.47
CA LEU A 66 0.28 14.57 -1.68
C LEU A 66 0.62 14.29 -3.15
N CYS A 67 -0.37 14.32 -4.05
CA CYS A 67 -0.15 14.07 -5.48
C CYS A 67 0.89 15.08 -6.02
N GLY A 68 2.00 14.55 -6.52
CA GLY A 68 3.10 15.35 -7.05
C GLY A 68 3.91 16.13 -6.02
N GLN A 69 3.69 15.90 -4.72
CA GLN A 69 4.35 16.66 -3.66
C GLN A 69 5.67 16.04 -3.20
N ARG A 70 6.04 14.89 -3.71
CA ARG A 70 7.27 14.17 -3.34
C ARG A 70 8.03 13.73 -4.56
N GLU A 71 8.35 14.69 -5.42
CA GLU A 71 9.07 14.43 -6.66
C GLU A 71 10.43 13.81 -6.36
N GLY A 72 10.78 12.74 -7.09
CA GLY A 72 12.00 11.99 -6.88
C GLY A 72 11.91 10.90 -5.85
N MET A 73 10.76 10.76 -5.17
CA MET A 73 10.58 9.69 -4.20
C MET A 73 10.66 8.32 -4.85
N ARG A 74 11.37 7.42 -4.17
CA ARG A 74 11.43 6.00 -4.54
C ARG A 74 10.90 5.15 -3.41
N ILE A 75 10.10 4.14 -3.78
CA ILE A 75 9.54 3.18 -2.83
C ILE A 75 9.92 1.78 -3.29
N ALA A 76 10.51 1.00 -2.39
CA ALA A 76 10.83 -0.40 -2.65
C ALA A 76 10.27 -1.26 -1.52
N THR A 77 9.70 -2.40 -1.88
CA THR A 77 9.24 -3.37 -0.88
C THR A 77 10.09 -4.63 -0.95
N SER A 78 10.29 -5.27 0.19
CA SER A 78 11.12 -6.45 0.33
C SER A 78 10.68 -7.28 1.52
N GLU A 79 11.34 -8.42 1.73
CA GLU A 79 11.09 -9.28 2.89
C GLU A 79 9.61 -9.63 3.06
N HIS A 80 8.96 -9.95 1.94
CA HIS A 80 7.55 -10.32 1.92
C HIS A 80 7.37 -11.69 2.60
N ALA A 81 6.57 -11.74 3.65
CA ALA A 81 6.32 -12.96 4.41
C ALA A 81 4.80 -13.16 4.60
N ILE A 82 4.32 -14.32 4.21
CA ILE A 82 2.92 -14.67 4.43
C ILE A 82 2.77 -15.12 5.88
N ILE A 83 2.00 -14.37 6.64
CA ILE A 83 1.74 -14.67 8.04
C ILE A 83 0.61 -15.68 8.17
N SER A 84 -0.43 -15.53 7.34
CA SER A 84 -1.58 -16.43 7.32
C SER A 84 -2.19 -16.43 5.93
N GLU A 85 -2.60 -17.59 5.48
CA GLU A 85 -3.31 -17.73 4.21
C GLU A 85 -4.56 -18.56 4.45
N GLN A 86 -5.71 -17.99 4.16
CA GLN A 86 -7.00 -18.65 4.25
C GLN A 86 -7.72 -18.53 2.91
N GLN A 87 -8.86 -19.17 2.79
CA GLN A 87 -9.57 -19.28 1.50
C GLN A 87 -9.87 -17.91 0.88
N LYS A 88 -10.22 -16.92 1.70
CA LYS A 88 -10.60 -15.58 1.22
C LYS A 88 -9.82 -14.45 1.86
N GLU A 89 -8.69 -14.77 2.49
CA GLU A 89 -7.92 -13.76 3.19
C GLU A 89 -6.45 -14.14 3.24
N VAL A 90 -5.57 -13.17 3.02
CA VAL A 90 -4.14 -13.34 3.21
C VAL A 90 -3.65 -12.22 4.13
N ILE A 91 -2.87 -12.59 5.14
CA ILE A 91 -2.15 -11.63 5.97
C ILE A 91 -0.69 -11.69 5.58
N ILE A 92 -0.15 -10.55 5.15
CA ILE A 92 1.23 -10.46 4.66
C ILE A 92 1.97 -9.37 5.41
N GLN A 93 3.21 -9.66 5.81
CA GLN A 93 4.13 -8.68 6.36
C GLN A 93 5.21 -8.38 5.33
N TYR A 94 5.63 -7.13 5.24
CA TYR A 94 6.69 -6.74 4.32
C TYR A 94 7.44 -5.52 4.86
N ARG A 95 8.61 -5.28 4.28
CA ARG A 95 9.41 -4.09 4.58
C ARG A 95 9.26 -3.10 3.45
N GLU A 96 9.02 -1.84 3.78
CA GLU A 96 8.94 -0.75 2.81
C GLU A 96 10.09 0.22 3.06
N LEU A 97 10.85 0.51 2.01
CA LEU A 97 11.91 1.52 2.02
C LEU A 97 11.43 2.72 1.22
N GLN A 98 11.49 3.90 1.82
CA GLN A 98 11.21 5.16 1.13
C GLN A 98 12.48 6.01 1.09
N ILE A 99 12.81 6.52 -0.09
CA ILE A 99 13.96 7.39 -0.31
C ILE A 99 13.45 8.70 -0.90
N VAL A 100 13.66 9.81 -0.18
CA VAL A 100 13.26 11.16 -0.62
C VAL A 100 14.40 12.12 -0.33
N ASN A 101 14.85 12.85 -1.35
CA ASN A 101 15.91 13.87 -1.21
C ASN A 101 17.18 13.32 -0.54
N GLY A 102 17.57 12.10 -0.88
CA GLY A 102 18.76 11.47 -0.31
C GLY A 102 18.60 10.90 1.09
N GLU A 103 17.45 11.12 1.72
CA GLU A 103 17.15 10.54 3.02
C GLU A 103 16.32 9.29 2.84
N SER A 104 16.61 8.26 3.63
CA SER A 104 15.87 7.01 3.57
C SER A 104 15.32 6.64 4.94
N HIS A 105 14.15 6.01 4.94
CA HIS A 105 13.61 5.38 6.12
C HIS A 105 12.88 4.11 5.73
N SER A 106 12.79 3.20 6.67
CA SER A 106 12.10 1.92 6.47
C SER A 106 10.96 1.79 7.46
N ARG A 107 9.95 1.05 7.05
CA ARG A 107 8.87 0.62 7.93
C ARG A 107 8.58 -0.85 7.69
N ILE A 108 8.11 -1.51 8.73
CA ILE A 108 7.57 -2.87 8.64
C ILE A 108 6.06 -2.74 8.64
N SER A 109 5.43 -3.37 7.69
CA SER A 109 3.98 -3.22 7.46
C SER A 109 3.31 -4.58 7.50
N LEU A 110 2.11 -4.61 8.05
CA LEU A 110 1.25 -5.78 8.08
C LEU A 110 -0.04 -5.45 7.35
N ALA A 111 -0.35 -6.20 6.31
CA ALA A 111 -1.54 -5.97 5.50
C ALA A 111 -2.46 -7.18 5.52
N VAL A 112 -3.76 -6.91 5.57
CA VAL A 112 -4.81 -7.92 5.41
C VAL A 112 -5.45 -7.70 4.07
N LEU A 113 -5.35 -8.70 3.19
CA LEU A 113 -5.91 -8.66 1.84
C LEU A 113 -7.14 -9.55 1.77
N ASP A 114 -8.23 -9.00 1.26
CA ASP A 114 -9.50 -9.67 1.12
C ASP A 114 -9.65 -10.20 -0.30
N TYR A 115 -9.96 -11.49 -0.41
CA TYR A 115 -10.14 -12.21 -1.68
C TYR A 115 -11.59 -12.66 -1.89
N SER A 116 -12.55 -11.99 -1.28
CA SER A 116 -13.96 -12.31 -1.49
C SER A 116 -14.45 -11.93 -2.89
N THR A 117 -13.67 -11.13 -3.63
CA THR A 117 -13.89 -10.82 -5.05
C THR A 117 -12.73 -11.36 -5.88
N ALA A 118 -12.85 -11.31 -7.22
CA ALA A 118 -11.85 -11.86 -8.14
C ALA A 118 -10.46 -11.20 -7.95
N ASN A 119 -10.43 -9.91 -7.67
CA ASN A 119 -9.18 -9.20 -7.42
C ASN A 119 -9.00 -8.93 -5.93
N PRO A 120 -7.78 -9.07 -5.39
CA PRO A 120 -7.55 -8.78 -3.97
C PRO A 120 -7.80 -7.32 -3.67
N ARG A 121 -8.36 -7.04 -2.49
CA ARG A 121 -8.58 -5.69 -1.99
C ARG A 121 -7.98 -5.56 -0.61
N TRP A 122 -7.27 -4.46 -0.37
CA TRP A 122 -6.64 -4.18 0.91
C TRP A 122 -7.72 -3.82 1.94
N ARG A 123 -7.83 -4.63 2.99
CA ARG A 123 -8.83 -4.48 4.04
C ARG A 123 -8.27 -3.76 5.26
N TYR A 124 -6.97 -3.98 5.56
CA TYR A 124 -6.31 -3.39 6.71
C TYR A 124 -4.82 -3.24 6.45
N LEU A 125 -4.23 -2.19 7.00
CA LEU A 125 -2.79 -1.96 6.93
C LEU A 125 -2.33 -1.34 8.25
N GLN A 126 -1.27 -1.89 8.82
CA GLN A 126 -0.62 -1.30 10.00
C GLN A 126 0.87 -1.16 9.73
N GLU A 127 1.40 0.01 10.01
CA GLU A 127 2.79 0.35 9.71
C GLU A 127 3.55 0.70 10.98
N THR A 128 4.79 0.22 11.07
CA THR A 128 5.69 0.51 12.19
C THR A 128 7.02 1.01 11.64
N LEU A 129 7.44 2.19 12.09
CA LEU A 129 8.72 2.75 11.67
C LEU A 129 9.87 1.94 12.26
N VAL A 130 10.86 1.64 11.43
CA VAL A 130 12.07 0.94 11.86
C VAL A 130 13.05 1.99 12.39
N ALA A 131 13.52 1.76 13.60
CA ALA A 131 14.48 2.67 14.26
C ALA A 131 15.86 2.60 13.59
#